data_bf000ca6a43aa2d5f93f4ff4a7feb82c
#
_entry.id   bf000ca6a43aa2d5f93f4ff4a7feb82c
#
_cell.length_a   1.000
_cell.length_b   1.000
_cell.length_c   1.000
_cell.angle_alpha   90.00
_cell.angle_beta   90.00
_cell.angle_gamma   90.00
#
_symmetry.space_group_name_H-M   'P 1'
#
loop_
_entity.id
_entity.type
_entity.pdbx_description
1 polymer ?
#
loop_
_entity_poly.entity_id
_entity_poly.type
_entity_poly.pdbx_seq_one_letter_code
_entity_poly.pdbx_strand_id
1 'polypeptide(L)'
;MRAVRVMVAALVTAGSWGCASGGGSTNVGEGVVAGGGASRTTTRRNPELIEELEITSRASDAANALQIIQKLRPQMLTGRGLGSPTDVTGETSRPKVYVDNISYGDLSTLSNLIASQIKEIRFVNSRDATTVWGTGHMGGVILVTTKR
;
A
#
# COMPACT_ATOMS: atom_id res chain seq x y z
N MET A 1 42.25 -11.02 -26.69
CA MET A 1 41.80 -11.06 -28.09
C MET A 1 40.85 -12.25 -28.23
N ARG A 2 39.54 -12.02 -28.25
CA ARG A 2 38.53 -12.90 -28.84
C ARG A 2 37.20 -12.14 -28.83
N ALA A 3 36.86 -11.63 -30.01
CA ALA A 3 35.61 -10.99 -30.33
C ALA A 3 34.53 -12.06 -30.46
N VAL A 4 33.40 -11.88 -29.78
CA VAL A 4 32.18 -12.62 -30.06
C VAL A 4 31.15 -11.64 -30.62
N ARG A 5 30.89 -11.78 -31.91
CA ARG A 5 29.81 -11.16 -32.63
C ARG A 5 28.51 -11.90 -32.27
N VAL A 6 27.49 -11.22 -31.82
CA VAL A 6 26.14 -11.76 -31.74
C VAL A 6 25.23 -10.98 -32.69
N MET A 7 24.66 -11.75 -33.59
CA MET A 7 23.72 -11.33 -34.64
C MET A 7 22.41 -10.81 -34.04
N VAL A 8 21.99 -9.69 -34.57
CA VAL A 8 20.65 -9.12 -34.37
C VAL A 8 19.71 -9.78 -35.40
N ALA A 9 18.67 -10.44 -34.93
CA ALA A 9 17.56 -10.84 -35.76
C ALA A 9 16.34 -10.00 -35.39
N ALA A 10 15.95 -9.12 -36.30
CA ALA A 10 14.74 -8.33 -36.24
C ALA A 10 13.57 -9.20 -36.71
N LEU A 11 12.51 -9.30 -35.90
CA LEU A 11 11.20 -9.81 -36.32
C LEU A 11 10.16 -8.74 -36.03
N VAL A 12 9.72 -8.11 -37.13
CA VAL A 12 8.58 -7.20 -37.21
C VAL A 12 7.32 -8.06 -37.41
N THR A 13 6.36 -7.99 -36.48
CA THR A 13 5.01 -8.45 -36.73
C THR A 13 4.02 -7.31 -36.48
N ALA A 14 3.47 -6.81 -37.55
CA ALA A 14 2.29 -5.95 -37.58
C ALA A 14 1.03 -6.78 -37.26
N GLY A 15 0.17 -6.30 -36.38
CA GLY A 15 -1.08 -6.94 -36.00
C GLY A 15 -2.09 -5.92 -35.48
N SER A 16 -2.86 -5.42 -36.38
CA SER A 16 -4.23 -4.87 -36.43
C SER A 16 -4.95 -4.47 -35.15
N TRP A 17 -5.33 -3.22 -35.16
CA TRP A 17 -6.27 -2.55 -34.26
C TRP A 17 -7.71 -3.00 -34.55
N GLY A 18 -8.40 -3.51 -33.59
CA GLY A 18 -9.82 -3.78 -33.59
C GLY A 18 -10.52 -2.99 -32.51
N CYS A 19 -11.13 -1.86 -32.85
CA CYS A 19 -12.16 -1.20 -32.04
C CYS A 19 -13.46 -1.97 -32.20
N ALA A 20 -14.06 -2.41 -31.12
CA ALA A 20 -15.46 -2.80 -31.06
C ALA A 20 -16.15 -2.08 -29.91
N SER A 21 -16.85 -1.02 -30.26
CA SER A 21 -17.90 -0.38 -29.47
C SER A 21 -19.22 -1.13 -29.66
N GLY A 22 -19.93 -1.39 -28.57
CA GLY A 22 -21.30 -1.92 -28.58
C GLY A 22 -21.67 -2.19 -27.13
N GLY A 23 -22.56 -1.48 -26.43
CA GLY A 23 -23.94 -1.31 -26.80
C GLY A 23 -24.77 -2.25 -25.93
N GLY A 24 -25.48 -1.70 -24.94
CA GLY A 24 -26.20 -2.35 -23.86
C GLY A 24 -27.13 -3.51 -24.30
N SER A 25 -27.43 -4.34 -23.35
CA SER A 25 -28.76 -4.93 -23.26
C SER A 25 -28.96 -5.67 -21.93
N THR A 26 -29.99 -5.31 -21.26
CA THR A 26 -30.70 -6.07 -20.22
C THR A 26 -31.09 -7.46 -20.73
N ASN A 27 -30.73 -8.49 -20.00
CA ASN A 27 -31.48 -9.75 -20.06
C ASN A 27 -31.45 -10.49 -18.71
N VAL A 28 -32.63 -10.61 -18.16
CA VAL A 28 -33.06 -11.59 -17.18
C VAL A 28 -33.03 -12.96 -17.85
N GLY A 29 -32.33 -13.91 -17.26
CA GLY A 29 -32.26 -15.29 -17.77
C GLY A 29 -31.71 -16.22 -16.72
N GLU A 30 -32.59 -16.92 -16.05
CA GLU A 30 -32.37 -18.07 -15.18
C GLU A 30 -31.57 -19.16 -15.89
N GLY A 31 -30.48 -19.60 -15.35
CA GLY A 31 -29.69 -20.71 -15.87
C GLY A 31 -28.74 -21.25 -14.83
N VAL A 32 -29.21 -22.24 -14.09
CA VAL A 32 -28.44 -23.05 -13.15
C VAL A 32 -27.41 -23.86 -13.91
N VAL A 33 -26.13 -23.60 -13.72
CA VAL A 33 -25.06 -24.56 -14.05
C VAL A 33 -24.05 -24.56 -12.91
N ALA A 34 -24.02 -25.69 -12.22
CA ALA A 34 -23.02 -26.05 -11.24
C ALA A 34 -21.65 -26.13 -11.92
N GLY A 35 -20.80 -25.20 -11.62
CA GLY A 35 -19.39 -25.23 -11.96
C GLY A 35 -18.59 -24.76 -10.76
N GLY A 36 -17.92 -25.68 -10.06
CA GLY A 36 -17.07 -25.41 -8.90
C GLY A 36 -15.93 -24.48 -9.25
N GLY A 37 -16.21 -23.19 -9.30
CA GLY A 37 -15.23 -22.12 -9.32
C GLY A 37 -14.84 -21.82 -7.88
N ALA A 38 -13.62 -22.17 -7.49
CA ALA A 38 -13.02 -21.68 -6.26
C ALA A 38 -13.20 -20.15 -6.26
N SER A 39 -14.12 -19.69 -5.44
CA SER A 39 -14.35 -18.28 -5.17
C SER A 39 -13.04 -17.75 -4.60
N ARG A 40 -12.19 -17.21 -5.46
CA ARG A 40 -11.10 -16.35 -5.02
C ARG A 40 -11.76 -15.15 -4.39
N THR A 41 -11.99 -15.25 -3.09
CA THR A 41 -12.32 -14.10 -2.25
C THR A 41 -11.14 -13.14 -2.41
N THR A 42 -11.20 -12.27 -3.40
CA THR A 42 -10.33 -11.12 -3.51
C THR A 42 -10.78 -10.21 -2.37
N THR A 43 -10.35 -10.53 -1.16
CA THR A 43 -10.48 -9.62 -0.03
C THR A 43 -9.91 -8.31 -0.52
N ARG A 44 -10.79 -7.33 -0.73
CA ARG A 44 -10.45 -5.99 -1.20
C ARG A 44 -9.51 -5.43 -0.16
N ARG A 45 -8.20 -5.53 -0.44
CA ARG A 45 -7.16 -5.10 0.49
C ARG A 45 -7.37 -3.64 0.81
N ASN A 46 -7.53 -3.36 2.09
CA ASN A 46 -7.62 -1.98 2.55
C ASN A 46 -6.25 -1.30 2.30
N PRO A 47 -6.18 -0.24 1.48
CA PRO A 47 -4.93 0.43 1.17
C PRO A 47 -4.32 1.14 2.40
N GLU A 48 -5.09 1.32 3.45
CA GLU A 48 -4.70 2.01 4.69
C GLU A 48 -4.41 1.04 5.84
N LEU A 49 -4.52 -0.27 5.60
CA LEU A 49 -4.34 -1.30 6.62
C LEU A 49 -3.38 -2.38 6.14
N ILE A 50 -2.45 -2.76 7.00
CA ILE A 50 -1.57 -3.91 6.85
C ILE A 50 -1.78 -4.79 8.07
N GLU A 51 -2.32 -5.99 7.87
CA GLU A 51 -2.59 -6.96 8.92
C GLU A 51 -1.42 -7.93 9.09
N GLU A 52 -1.35 -8.58 10.26
CA GLU A 52 -0.32 -9.57 10.58
C GLU A 52 -0.21 -10.68 9.52
N LEU A 53 -1.35 -11.17 9.03
CA LEU A 53 -1.38 -12.19 8.00
C LEU A 53 -0.72 -11.73 6.70
N GLU A 54 -0.92 -10.47 6.33
CA GLU A 54 -0.28 -9.90 5.14
C GLU A 54 1.23 -9.70 5.36
N ILE A 55 1.64 -9.30 6.56
CA ILE A 55 3.05 -9.18 6.95
C ILE A 55 3.75 -10.54 6.83
N THR A 56 3.18 -11.56 7.44
CA THR A 56 3.75 -12.92 7.47
C THR A 56 3.82 -13.55 6.07
N SER A 57 2.81 -13.31 5.23
CA SER A 57 2.75 -13.93 3.90
C SER A 57 3.57 -13.20 2.83
N ARG A 58 3.75 -11.88 2.94
CA ARG A 58 4.31 -11.04 1.87
C ARG A 58 5.53 -10.21 2.27
N ALA A 59 5.78 -10.05 3.55
CA ALA A 59 6.89 -9.29 4.10
C ALA A 59 7.60 -10.04 5.24
N SER A 60 7.63 -11.37 5.18
CA SER A 60 8.28 -12.24 6.17
C SER A 60 9.79 -12.00 6.30
N ASP A 61 10.41 -11.45 5.28
CA ASP A 61 11.83 -11.09 5.23
C ASP A 61 12.12 -9.65 5.72
N ALA A 62 11.09 -8.87 6.06
CA ALA A 62 11.27 -7.54 6.58
C ALA A 62 11.78 -7.58 8.04
N ALA A 63 12.86 -6.83 8.32
CA ALA A 63 13.42 -6.75 9.66
C ALA A 63 12.66 -5.78 10.57
N ASN A 64 12.06 -4.71 10.00
CA ASN A 64 11.44 -3.63 10.75
C ASN A 64 10.17 -3.09 10.06
N ALA A 65 9.41 -2.25 10.81
CA ALA A 65 8.17 -1.65 10.34
C ALA A 65 8.35 -0.82 9.06
N LEU A 66 9.47 -0.10 8.94
CA LEU A 66 9.73 0.72 7.77
C LEU A 66 9.80 -0.13 6.50
N GLN A 67 10.51 -1.26 6.54
CA GLN A 67 10.61 -2.19 5.40
C GLN A 67 9.27 -2.83 5.05
N ILE A 68 8.45 -3.17 6.05
CA ILE A 68 7.09 -3.68 5.82
C ILE A 68 6.29 -2.67 5.00
N ILE A 69 6.28 -1.40 5.42
CA ILE A 69 5.51 -0.34 4.76
C ILE A 69 6.07 -0.08 3.36
N GLN A 70 7.40 0.01 3.20
CA GLN A 70 8.04 0.21 1.90
C GLN A 70 7.69 -0.90 0.90
N LYS A 71 7.59 -2.14 1.37
CA LYS A 71 7.29 -3.30 0.54
C LYS A 71 5.81 -3.44 0.20
N LEU A 72 4.93 -3.21 1.15
CA LEU A 72 3.49 -3.46 1.01
C LEU A 72 2.70 -2.21 0.64
N ARG A 73 3.01 -1.05 1.23
CA ARG A 73 2.24 0.21 1.10
C ARG A 73 3.15 1.44 1.14
N PRO A 74 4.06 1.64 0.17
CA PRO A 74 4.99 2.78 0.17
C PRO A 74 4.28 4.15 0.21
N GLN A 75 3.03 4.20 -0.28
CA GLN A 75 2.22 5.41 -0.25
C GLN A 75 1.87 5.91 1.17
N MET A 76 1.98 5.08 2.20
CA MET A 76 1.76 5.50 3.59
C MET A 76 2.89 6.40 4.10
N LEU A 77 4.08 6.33 3.49
CA LEU A 77 5.25 7.14 3.88
C LEU A 77 5.20 8.56 3.31
N THR A 78 4.40 8.77 2.27
CA THR A 78 4.30 10.05 1.55
C THR A 78 3.12 10.84 2.05
N GLY A 79 2.85 11.15 3.18
CA GLY A 79 1.72 11.93 3.70
C GLY A 79 0.69 12.39 2.66
N ARG A 80 -0.58 12.16 2.91
CA ARG A 80 -1.69 12.57 2.04
C ARG A 80 -2.31 13.90 2.48
N GLY A 81 -1.57 14.69 3.26
CA GLY A 81 -2.03 16.00 3.72
C GLY A 81 -1.80 17.09 2.68
N LEU A 82 -2.66 18.10 2.70
CA LEU A 82 -2.36 19.39 2.06
C LEU A 82 -1.19 19.99 2.84
N GLY A 83 0.02 19.93 2.26
CA GLY A 83 1.18 20.62 2.82
C GLY A 83 0.83 22.09 3.03
N SER A 84 1.18 22.65 4.19
CA SER A 84 1.06 24.08 4.38
C SER A 84 1.97 24.80 3.38
N PRO A 85 1.51 25.78 2.64
CA PRO A 85 2.36 26.55 1.72
C PRO A 85 3.50 27.30 2.43
N THR A 86 3.46 27.35 3.77
CA THR A 86 4.50 27.94 4.62
C THR A 86 5.47 26.92 5.18
N ASP A 87 5.25 25.62 4.94
CA ASP A 87 6.14 24.56 5.43
C ASP A 87 7.28 24.31 4.45
N VAL A 88 8.36 25.08 4.60
CA VAL A 88 9.57 25.01 3.78
C VAL A 88 10.32 23.69 3.99
N THR A 89 10.12 23.02 5.11
CA THR A 89 10.82 21.78 5.48
C THR A 89 10.02 20.53 5.13
N GLY A 90 8.71 20.66 4.85
CA GLY A 90 7.82 19.53 4.57
C GLY A 90 7.58 18.60 5.77
N GLU A 91 8.02 18.98 6.96
CA GLU A 91 7.90 18.13 8.16
C GLU A 91 6.45 18.02 8.64
N THR A 92 5.68 19.09 8.57
CA THR A 92 4.25 19.08 8.93
C THR A 92 3.40 18.26 7.96
N SER A 93 3.90 18.04 6.75
CA SER A 93 3.22 17.21 5.73
C SER A 93 3.56 15.72 5.83
N ARG A 94 4.54 15.35 6.65
CA ARG A 94 4.91 13.94 6.86
C ARG A 94 4.04 13.29 7.92
N PRO A 95 3.70 12.01 7.76
CA PRO A 95 2.99 11.27 8.80
C PRO A 95 3.80 11.16 10.08
N LYS A 96 3.13 11.27 11.21
CA LYS A 96 3.71 10.96 12.52
C LYS A 96 3.47 9.51 12.89
N VAL A 97 4.36 8.94 13.70
CA VAL A 97 4.29 7.54 14.12
C VAL A 97 3.76 7.44 15.54
N TYR A 98 2.76 6.59 15.70
CA TYR A 98 2.20 6.21 16.99
C TYR A 98 2.33 4.70 17.18
N VAL A 99 2.72 4.28 18.35
CA VAL A 99 2.81 2.87 18.76
C VAL A 99 1.84 2.66 19.90
N ASP A 100 0.88 1.78 19.73
CA ASP A 100 -0.17 1.49 20.73
C ASP A 100 -0.86 2.76 21.28
N ASN A 101 -1.15 3.73 20.40
CA ASN A 101 -1.72 5.06 20.70
C ASN A 101 -0.78 6.05 21.42
N ILE A 102 0.49 5.71 21.63
CA ILE A 102 1.49 6.60 22.22
C ILE A 102 2.30 7.23 21.09
N SER A 103 2.51 8.55 21.14
CA SER A 103 3.36 9.24 20.15
C SER A 103 4.78 8.71 20.24
N TYR A 104 5.28 8.19 19.12
CA TYR A 104 6.61 7.59 19.06
C TYR A 104 7.62 8.47 18.31
N GLY A 105 7.15 9.39 17.49
CA GLY A 105 7.98 10.34 16.74
C GLY A 105 7.73 10.35 15.25
N ASP A 106 8.80 10.49 14.48
CA ASP A 106 8.77 10.62 13.02
C ASP A 106 8.94 9.28 12.30
N LEU A 107 8.86 9.30 10.97
CA LEU A 107 8.98 8.11 10.13
C LEU A 107 10.29 7.32 10.33
N SER A 108 11.38 8.00 10.73
CA SER A 108 12.67 7.36 11.01
C SER A 108 12.59 6.35 12.15
N THR A 109 11.69 6.58 13.12
CA THR A 109 11.50 5.70 14.28
C THR A 109 10.92 4.33 13.90
N LEU A 110 10.28 4.20 12.73
CA LEU A 110 9.78 2.92 12.21
C LEU A 110 10.90 1.89 12.02
N SER A 111 12.14 2.33 11.81
CA SER A 111 13.30 1.43 11.70
C SER A 111 13.64 0.72 13.01
N ASN A 112 13.22 1.27 14.15
CA ASN A 112 13.47 0.71 15.48
C ASN A 112 12.41 -0.33 15.88
N LEU A 113 11.31 -0.42 15.15
CA LEU A 113 10.21 -1.35 15.43
C LEU A 113 10.44 -2.68 14.72
N ILE A 114 10.68 -3.74 15.47
CA ILE A 114 10.97 -5.09 14.96
C ILE A 114 9.71 -5.67 14.32
N ALA A 115 9.82 -6.16 13.08
CA ALA A 115 8.69 -6.68 12.30
C ALA A 115 7.91 -7.80 13.00
N SER A 116 8.58 -8.69 13.73
CA SER A 116 7.95 -9.81 14.44
C SER A 116 7.03 -9.41 15.57
N GLN A 117 7.22 -8.22 16.13
CA GLN A 117 6.39 -7.68 17.22
C GLN A 117 5.15 -6.94 16.73
N ILE A 118 5.03 -6.73 15.43
CA ILE A 118 3.94 -5.95 14.84
C ILE A 118 2.76 -6.86 14.57
N LYS A 119 1.59 -6.46 15.07
CA LYS A 119 0.30 -7.07 14.80
C LYS A 119 -0.39 -6.40 13.61
N GLU A 120 -0.40 -5.07 13.58
CA GLU A 120 -1.14 -4.29 12.59
C GLU A 120 -0.44 -2.95 12.36
N ILE A 121 -0.46 -2.47 11.12
CA ILE A 121 -0.05 -1.11 10.77
C ILE A 121 -1.22 -0.46 10.05
N ARG A 122 -1.67 0.70 10.54
CA ARG A 122 -2.78 1.46 9.97
C ARG A 122 -2.36 2.88 9.66
N PHE A 123 -2.72 3.36 8.49
CA PHE A 123 -2.62 4.78 8.15
C PHE A 123 -3.93 5.47 8.49
N VAL A 124 -3.83 6.53 9.28
CA VAL A 124 -4.95 7.41 9.64
C VAL A 124 -4.74 8.74 8.93
N ASN A 125 -5.72 9.16 8.16
CA ASN A 125 -5.64 10.42 7.42
C ASN A 125 -5.60 11.62 8.37
N SER A 126 -5.20 12.80 7.86
CA SER A 126 -5.01 14.00 8.67
C SER A 126 -6.28 14.48 9.37
N ARG A 127 -7.46 14.30 8.76
CA ARG A 127 -8.74 14.69 9.34
C ARG A 127 -9.08 13.86 10.57
N ASP A 128 -8.99 12.54 10.43
CA ASP A 128 -9.28 11.61 11.52
C ASP A 128 -8.21 11.70 12.60
N ALA A 129 -6.94 11.85 12.22
CA ALA A 129 -5.83 12.04 13.13
C ALA A 129 -6.00 13.30 13.99
N THR A 130 -6.44 14.41 13.40
CA THR A 130 -6.70 15.65 14.14
C THR A 130 -7.86 15.49 15.13
N THR A 131 -8.86 14.68 14.80
CA THR A 131 -9.98 14.40 15.70
C THR A 131 -9.55 13.59 16.92
N VAL A 132 -8.64 12.63 16.74
CA VAL A 132 -8.21 11.70 17.79
C VAL A 132 -7.07 12.26 18.63
N TRP A 133 -6.05 12.85 17.99
CA TRP A 133 -4.81 13.29 18.66
C TRP A 133 -4.60 14.81 18.64
N GLY A 134 -5.56 15.58 18.12
CA GLY A 134 -5.49 17.03 18.06
C GLY A 134 -4.72 17.57 16.85
N THR A 135 -4.46 18.88 16.86
CA THR A 135 -3.77 19.58 15.76
C THR A 135 -2.31 19.17 15.61
N GLY A 136 -1.74 19.37 14.41
CA GLY A 136 -0.33 19.05 14.13
C GLY A 136 -0.11 17.72 13.40
N HIS A 137 -1.17 17.08 12.90
CA HIS A 137 -1.13 15.82 12.17
C HIS A 137 -1.54 15.98 10.70
N MET A 138 -1.08 17.06 10.05
CA MET A 138 -1.47 17.38 8.67
C MET A 138 -1.03 16.31 7.65
N GLY A 139 0.06 15.60 7.92
CA GLY A 139 0.51 14.48 7.10
C GLY A 139 -0.22 13.16 7.37
N GLY A 140 -1.09 13.13 8.38
CA GLY A 140 -1.71 11.91 8.89
C GLY A 140 -0.87 11.22 9.97
N VAL A 141 -1.28 10.02 10.34
CA VAL A 141 -0.64 9.20 11.39
C VAL A 141 -0.46 7.77 10.89
N ILE A 142 0.71 7.20 11.15
CA ILE A 142 0.94 5.77 11.03
C ILE A 142 0.81 5.17 12.42
N LEU A 143 -0.28 4.44 12.65
CA LEU A 143 -0.53 3.73 13.90
C LEU A 143 -0.01 2.30 13.78
N VAL A 144 0.94 1.96 14.63
CA VAL A 144 1.50 0.60 14.76
C VAL A 144 0.93 -0.02 16.03
N THR A 145 0.29 -1.16 15.89
CA THR A 145 -0.19 -1.96 17.02
C THR A 145 0.74 -3.13 17.23
N THR A 146 1.24 -3.31 18.45
CA THR A 146 2.14 -4.41 18.78
C THR A 146 1.39 -5.65 19.26
N LYS A 147 2.05 -6.81 19.14
CA LYS A 147 1.57 -8.07 19.73
C LYS A 147 1.79 -8.02 21.25
N ARG A 148 0.78 -8.42 21.98
CA ARG A 148 0.84 -8.62 23.44
C ARG A 148 0.80 -10.09 23.76
#